data_2922cabd3cf0183ceaf825c3cc79a37f
#
_entry.id   2922cabd3cf0183ceaf825c3cc79a37f
#
_cell.length_a   1.000
_cell.length_b   1.000
_cell.length_c   1.000
_cell.angle_alpha   90.00
_cell.angle_beta   90.00
_cell.angle_gamma   90.00
#
_symmetry.space_group_name_H-M   'P 1'
#
loop_
_entity.id
_entity.type
_entity.pdbx_description
1 polymer ?
#
loop_
_entity_poly.entity_id
_entity_poly.type
_entity_poly.pdbx_seq_one_letter_code
_entity_poly.pdbx_strand_id
1 'polypeptide(L)'
;MIILHIGLFENSFSNIMKSVIFQETAKLKKPVPAEKVIELSDRLLEPSSHSKRYPPRLHKTWGTIFFMIAIHLLSLVALQPQFWSMPAVTALFFFYWLTACLGVTLGYHRLLSHRSFVVPKWLERFFATCGAISCQHGPIDWVGLHRHHHSFSDTEVDHHNSKRGFWWSHMGWMFKDVEALKAVPKLSADLIKDPYYRFLNKYFLILQIPIGLCLYAIGQKLGVGGWALVLWGIPLRLVVVYHITWLVNSATHCWGKAPFDSGDGSKNNVCLLYTSPSPRDS
;
A
#
# COMPACT_ATOMS: atom_id res chain seq x y z
N MET A 1 -18.85 -28.18 3.16
CA MET A 1 -18.16 -28.34 1.87
C MET A 1 -17.28 -27.10 1.52
N ILE A 2 -16.79 -26.36 2.53
CA ILE A 2 -15.92 -25.16 2.35
C ILE A 2 -14.49 -25.43 2.87
N ILE A 3 -14.27 -26.47 3.64
CA ILE A 3 -12.98 -26.75 4.32
C ILE A 3 -11.99 -27.55 3.45
N LEU A 4 -12.41 -28.18 2.36
CA LEU A 4 -11.55 -29.07 1.56
C LEU A 4 -10.80 -28.40 0.39
N HIS A 5 -11.00 -27.08 0.14
CA HIS A 5 -10.28 -26.36 -0.93
C HIS A 5 -9.11 -25.53 -0.44
N ILE A 6 -8.87 -25.47 0.88
CA ILE A 6 -7.78 -24.69 1.48
C ILE A 6 -6.42 -25.37 1.25
N GLY A 7 -6.37 -26.69 1.21
CA GLY A 7 -5.10 -27.45 1.13
C GLY A 7 -4.39 -27.52 -0.23
N LEU A 8 -5.07 -27.25 -1.34
CA LEU A 8 -4.48 -27.38 -2.69
C LEU A 8 -3.94 -26.07 -3.27
N PHE A 9 -4.38 -24.92 -2.78
CA PHE A 9 -3.89 -23.60 -3.21
C PHE A 9 -2.68 -23.08 -2.41
N GLU A 10 -2.54 -23.50 -1.14
CA GLU A 10 -1.34 -23.20 -0.33
C GLU A 10 -0.05 -23.77 -0.96
N ASN A 11 -0.12 -24.91 -1.63
CA ASN A 11 1.05 -25.58 -2.19
C ASN A 11 1.64 -24.90 -3.42
N SER A 12 0.86 -24.21 -4.26
CA SER A 12 1.38 -23.66 -5.51
C SER A 12 2.04 -22.29 -5.36
N PHE A 13 1.50 -21.40 -4.52
CA PHE A 13 2.10 -20.08 -4.29
C PHE A 13 3.16 -20.11 -3.19
N SER A 14 2.93 -20.88 -2.13
CA SER A 14 3.93 -21.23 -1.14
C SER A 14 5.18 -21.78 -1.81
N ASN A 15 5.04 -22.62 -2.86
CA ASN A 15 6.17 -23.16 -3.59
C ASN A 15 6.89 -22.14 -4.49
N ILE A 16 6.20 -21.14 -5.06
CA ILE A 16 6.84 -20.12 -5.91
C ILE A 16 7.54 -19.05 -5.05
N MET A 17 6.95 -18.57 -3.98
CA MET A 17 7.60 -17.64 -3.06
C MET A 17 8.56 -18.33 -2.09
N LYS A 18 8.27 -19.57 -1.70
CA LYS A 18 9.19 -20.41 -0.92
C LYS A 18 10.39 -20.90 -1.75
N SER A 19 10.25 -21.09 -3.06
CA SER A 19 11.31 -21.67 -3.88
C SER A 19 12.41 -20.69 -4.30
N VAL A 20 12.19 -19.37 -4.25
CA VAL A 20 13.17 -18.44 -4.84
C VAL A 20 13.83 -17.50 -3.81
N ILE A 21 13.14 -16.99 -2.80
CA ILE A 21 13.75 -16.01 -1.89
C ILE A 21 13.40 -16.26 -0.42
N PHE A 22 12.14 -16.56 -0.09
CA PHE A 22 11.68 -16.64 1.29
C PHE A 22 12.18 -17.90 2.03
N GLN A 23 12.43 -19.03 1.34
CA GLN A 23 13.00 -20.23 1.95
C GLN A 23 14.50 -20.12 2.25
N GLU A 24 15.26 -19.37 1.46
CA GLU A 24 16.67 -19.15 1.77
C GLU A 24 16.85 -18.17 2.94
N THR A 25 16.00 -17.13 3.05
CA THR A 25 16.10 -16.16 4.14
C THR A 25 15.45 -16.62 5.44
N ALA A 26 14.33 -17.35 5.39
CA ALA A 26 13.65 -17.88 6.57
C ALA A 26 14.37 -19.07 7.24
N LYS A 27 15.23 -19.79 6.51
CA LYS A 27 16.07 -20.86 7.06
C LYS A 27 17.36 -20.34 7.71
N LEU A 28 17.76 -19.11 7.45
CA LEU A 28 18.95 -18.53 8.00
C LEU A 28 18.61 -17.89 9.37
N LYS A 29 18.92 -18.60 10.46
CA LYS A 29 18.95 -18.04 11.83
C LYS A 29 20.01 -16.94 12.03
N LYS A 30 20.64 -16.45 10.95
CA LYS A 30 21.68 -15.41 10.96
C LYS A 30 21.32 -14.33 9.93
N PRO A 31 21.67 -13.06 10.18
CA PRO A 31 21.46 -11.98 9.21
C PRO A 31 22.12 -12.33 7.87
N VAL A 32 21.39 -12.12 6.78
CA VAL A 32 21.89 -12.38 5.42
C VAL A 32 23.02 -11.40 5.13
N PRO A 33 24.21 -11.84 4.64
CA PRO A 33 25.29 -10.94 4.26
C PRO A 33 24.83 -9.90 3.24
N ALA A 34 25.34 -8.67 3.36
CA ALA A 34 24.95 -7.55 2.47
C ALA A 34 25.15 -7.88 0.98
N GLU A 35 26.24 -8.55 0.62
CA GLU A 35 26.54 -8.99 -0.76
C GLU A 35 25.42 -9.90 -1.31
N LYS A 36 24.94 -10.84 -0.50
CA LYS A 36 23.84 -11.75 -0.91
C LYS A 36 22.50 -11.01 -1.04
N VAL A 37 22.25 -9.98 -0.23
CA VAL A 37 21.07 -9.11 -0.35
C VAL A 37 21.11 -8.35 -1.67
N ILE A 38 22.26 -7.79 -2.04
CA ILE A 38 22.45 -7.08 -3.30
C ILE A 38 22.27 -8.03 -4.48
N GLU A 39 22.92 -9.18 -4.48
CA GLU A 39 22.77 -10.21 -5.55
C GLU A 39 21.29 -10.62 -5.75
N LEU A 40 20.55 -10.87 -4.67
CA LEU A 40 19.13 -11.25 -4.75
C LEU A 40 18.28 -10.09 -5.27
N SER A 41 18.59 -8.85 -4.89
CA SER A 41 17.94 -7.66 -5.40
C SER A 41 18.20 -7.50 -6.91
N ASP A 42 19.43 -7.61 -7.35
CA ASP A 42 19.80 -7.48 -8.77
C ASP A 42 19.09 -8.51 -9.63
N ARG A 43 18.99 -9.75 -9.19
CA ARG A 43 18.19 -10.79 -9.87
C ARG A 43 16.71 -10.41 -10.02
N LEU A 44 16.12 -9.68 -9.05
CA LEU A 44 14.74 -9.19 -9.17
C LEU A 44 14.63 -8.02 -10.16
N LEU A 45 15.67 -7.19 -10.26
CA LEU A 45 15.68 -6.04 -11.17
C LEU A 45 15.90 -6.45 -12.64
N GLU A 46 16.42 -7.64 -12.90
CA GLU A 46 16.61 -8.15 -14.29
C GLU A 46 15.27 -8.22 -15.04
N PRO A 47 15.26 -7.90 -16.35
CA PRO A 47 14.08 -8.02 -17.18
C PRO A 47 13.48 -9.43 -17.16
N SER A 48 12.16 -9.51 -17.04
CA SER A 48 11.40 -10.78 -17.06
C SER A 48 10.39 -10.80 -18.22
N SER A 49 9.85 -11.97 -18.54
CA SER A 49 8.75 -12.07 -19.52
C SER A 49 7.54 -11.20 -19.13
N HIS A 50 7.34 -10.95 -17.86
CA HIS A 50 6.27 -10.08 -17.35
C HIS A 50 6.57 -8.60 -17.58
N SER A 51 7.84 -8.18 -17.64
CA SER A 51 8.26 -6.81 -17.94
C SER A 51 7.84 -6.36 -19.34
N LYS A 52 7.74 -7.29 -20.30
CA LYS A 52 7.22 -6.99 -21.65
C LYS A 52 5.73 -6.63 -21.62
N ARG A 53 4.94 -7.30 -20.76
CA ARG A 53 3.49 -7.03 -20.61
C ARG A 53 3.20 -5.85 -19.70
N TYR A 54 4.04 -5.63 -18.73
CA TYR A 54 3.95 -4.57 -17.75
C TYR A 54 5.34 -3.93 -17.57
N PRO A 55 5.71 -2.94 -18.40
CA PRO A 55 7.00 -2.29 -18.29
C PRO A 55 7.09 -1.56 -16.93
N PRO A 56 8.27 -1.58 -16.27
CA PRO A 56 8.49 -0.84 -15.04
C PRO A 56 8.12 0.63 -15.24
N ARG A 57 7.37 1.19 -14.31
CA ARG A 57 7.06 2.62 -14.35
C ARG A 57 8.24 3.41 -13.82
N LEU A 58 8.67 4.38 -14.59
CA LEU A 58 9.58 5.41 -14.07
C LEU A 58 8.77 6.27 -13.09
N HIS A 59 9.27 6.37 -11.86
CA HIS A 59 8.67 7.23 -10.86
C HIS A 59 8.87 8.68 -11.27
N LYS A 60 7.79 9.38 -11.62
CA LYS A 60 7.84 10.81 -11.93
C LYS A 60 7.88 11.61 -10.62
N THR A 61 9.04 11.78 -10.05
CA THR A 61 9.28 12.49 -8.78
C THR A 61 8.55 13.84 -8.72
N TRP A 62 8.64 14.65 -9.75
CA TRP A 62 7.96 15.96 -9.82
C TRP A 62 6.43 15.82 -9.78
N GLY A 63 5.85 14.83 -10.46
CA GLY A 63 4.41 14.58 -10.41
C GLY A 63 3.93 14.23 -9.00
N THR A 64 4.71 13.41 -8.30
CA THR A 64 4.42 13.06 -6.88
C THR A 64 4.55 14.29 -5.99
N ILE A 65 5.59 15.11 -6.16
CA ILE A 65 5.78 16.34 -5.38
C ILE A 65 4.59 17.30 -5.57
N PHE A 66 4.22 17.60 -6.82
CA PHE A 66 3.10 18.48 -7.11
C PHE A 66 1.78 17.92 -6.56
N PHE A 67 1.53 16.62 -6.72
CA PHE A 67 0.34 15.98 -6.18
C PHE A 67 0.29 16.11 -4.65
N MET A 68 1.39 15.82 -3.95
CA MET A 68 1.47 15.93 -2.49
C MET A 68 1.24 17.36 -2.01
N ILE A 69 1.90 18.34 -2.63
CA ILE A 69 1.69 19.76 -2.31
C ILE A 69 0.21 20.13 -2.51
N ALA A 70 -0.38 19.77 -3.64
CA ALA A 70 -1.76 20.12 -3.97
C ALA A 70 -2.76 19.54 -2.95
N ILE A 71 -2.65 18.27 -2.59
CA ILE A 71 -3.59 17.65 -1.63
C ILE A 71 -3.45 18.24 -0.23
N HIS A 72 -2.22 18.58 0.20
CA HIS A 72 -2.01 19.20 1.51
C HIS A 72 -2.57 20.62 1.56
N LEU A 73 -2.34 21.43 0.52
CA LEU A 73 -2.93 22.76 0.42
C LEU A 73 -4.46 22.71 0.40
N LEU A 74 -5.06 21.82 -0.39
CA LEU A 74 -6.50 21.61 -0.42
C LEU A 74 -7.05 21.11 0.93
N SER A 75 -6.27 20.33 1.66
CA SER A 75 -6.64 19.89 3.01
C SER A 75 -6.66 21.06 4.00
N LEU A 76 -5.73 22.02 3.90
CA LEU A 76 -5.78 23.24 4.69
C LEU A 76 -7.00 24.10 4.35
N VAL A 77 -7.38 24.16 3.06
CA VAL A 77 -8.63 24.82 2.64
C VAL A 77 -9.84 24.10 3.24
N ALA A 78 -9.85 22.77 3.27
CA ALA A 78 -10.95 21.99 3.86
C ALA A 78 -11.19 22.33 5.34
N LEU A 79 -10.14 22.69 6.08
CA LEU A 79 -10.22 23.03 7.51
C LEU A 79 -10.79 24.43 7.79
N GLN A 80 -11.07 25.24 6.77
CA GLN A 80 -11.68 26.55 6.97
C GLN A 80 -13.14 26.41 7.44
N PRO A 81 -13.64 27.28 8.33
CA PRO A 81 -14.95 27.14 8.98
C PRO A 81 -16.13 26.95 8.03
N GLN A 82 -16.11 27.58 6.85
CA GLN A 82 -17.20 27.48 5.87
C GLN A 82 -17.38 26.09 5.25
N PHE A 83 -16.38 25.18 5.38
CA PHE A 83 -16.44 23.82 4.87
C PHE A 83 -16.73 22.80 5.97
N TRP A 84 -16.95 23.23 7.21
CA TRP A 84 -17.28 22.37 8.32
C TRP A 84 -18.78 22.05 8.34
N SER A 85 -19.09 20.77 8.37
CA SER A 85 -20.45 20.28 8.56
C SER A 85 -20.40 18.81 9.00
N MET A 86 -21.44 18.34 9.71
CA MET A 86 -21.50 16.92 10.09
C MET A 86 -21.49 15.97 8.89
N PRO A 87 -22.19 16.25 7.77
CA PRO A 87 -22.06 15.44 6.55
C PRO A 87 -20.62 15.40 5.99
N ALA A 88 -19.85 16.50 6.05
CA ALA A 88 -18.45 16.51 5.60
C ALA A 88 -17.58 15.65 6.50
N VAL A 89 -17.71 15.75 7.81
CA VAL A 89 -17.01 14.88 8.79
C VAL A 89 -17.38 13.41 8.55
N THR A 90 -18.66 13.10 8.32
CA THR A 90 -19.12 11.74 8.01
C THR A 90 -18.50 11.23 6.71
N ALA A 91 -18.40 12.05 5.67
CA ALA A 91 -17.74 11.70 4.42
C ALA A 91 -16.26 11.35 4.63
N LEU A 92 -15.52 12.15 5.43
CA LEU A 92 -14.13 11.86 5.78
C LEU A 92 -14.01 10.46 6.40
N PHE A 93 -14.75 10.19 7.50
CA PHE A 93 -14.65 8.92 8.23
C PHE A 93 -15.13 7.73 7.40
N PHE A 94 -16.19 7.88 6.62
CA PHE A 94 -16.68 6.83 5.71
C PHE A 94 -15.62 6.47 4.67
N PHE A 95 -15.06 7.46 3.96
CA PHE A 95 -14.03 7.19 2.95
C PHE A 95 -12.69 6.79 3.57
N TYR A 96 -12.36 7.25 4.77
CA TYR A 96 -11.22 6.74 5.53
C TYR A 96 -11.38 5.24 5.78
N TRP A 97 -12.49 4.82 6.37
CA TRP A 97 -12.77 3.41 6.61
C TRP A 97 -12.76 2.58 5.32
N LEU A 98 -13.43 3.07 4.28
CA LEU A 98 -13.50 2.37 3.00
C LEU A 98 -12.10 2.17 2.38
N THR A 99 -11.24 3.19 2.41
CA THR A 99 -9.97 3.16 1.70
C THR A 99 -8.80 2.68 2.56
N ALA A 100 -8.67 3.10 3.81
CA ALA A 100 -7.60 2.66 4.69
C ALA A 100 -7.86 1.25 5.22
N CYS A 101 -9.06 0.99 5.80
CA CYS A 101 -9.33 -0.29 6.44
C CYS A 101 -9.67 -1.38 5.41
N LEU A 102 -10.70 -1.18 4.56
CA LEU A 102 -11.09 -2.20 3.58
C LEU A 102 -10.14 -2.25 2.39
N GLY A 103 -9.69 -1.09 1.90
CA GLY A 103 -8.87 -1.01 0.70
C GLY A 103 -7.42 -1.40 0.95
N VAL A 104 -6.68 -0.60 1.73
CA VAL A 104 -5.25 -0.79 1.94
C VAL A 104 -5.00 -1.96 2.88
N THR A 105 -5.56 -1.92 4.10
CA THR A 105 -5.23 -2.93 5.13
C THR A 105 -5.80 -4.30 4.78
N LEU A 106 -7.07 -4.42 4.47
CA LEU A 106 -7.68 -5.71 4.19
C LEU A 106 -7.40 -6.17 2.75
N GLY A 107 -7.60 -5.28 1.76
CA GLY A 107 -7.47 -5.58 0.34
C GLY A 107 -6.02 -5.70 -0.11
N TYR A 108 -5.29 -4.61 -0.16
CA TYR A 108 -3.92 -4.61 -0.69
C TYR A 108 -2.95 -5.39 0.18
N HIS A 109 -2.96 -5.15 1.49
CA HIS A 109 -2.01 -5.75 2.42
C HIS A 109 -2.33 -7.23 2.69
N ARG A 110 -3.44 -7.53 3.36
CA ARG A 110 -3.74 -8.90 3.82
C ARG A 110 -4.18 -9.83 2.70
N LEU A 111 -5.09 -9.39 1.81
CA LEU A 111 -5.64 -10.25 0.76
C LEU A 111 -4.69 -10.42 -0.43
N LEU A 112 -4.23 -9.31 -1.05
CA LEU A 112 -3.44 -9.39 -2.28
C LEU A 112 -1.95 -9.59 -2.04
N SER A 113 -1.35 -8.98 -1.00
CA SER A 113 0.08 -9.15 -0.73
C SER A 113 0.39 -10.43 0.03
N HIS A 114 -0.22 -10.61 1.21
CA HIS A 114 0.07 -11.73 2.11
C HIS A 114 -0.77 -12.97 1.85
N ARG A 115 -1.89 -12.85 1.12
CA ARG A 115 -2.82 -13.95 0.85
C ARG A 115 -3.29 -14.67 2.12
N SER A 116 -3.52 -13.89 3.18
CA SER A 116 -3.88 -14.39 4.51
C SER A 116 -5.26 -15.04 4.56
N PHE A 117 -6.10 -14.79 3.57
CA PHE A 117 -7.44 -15.35 3.43
C PHE A 117 -7.89 -15.35 1.98
N VAL A 118 -8.94 -16.10 1.67
CA VAL A 118 -9.51 -16.23 0.33
C VAL A 118 -10.96 -15.76 0.34
N VAL A 119 -11.35 -15.02 -0.69
CA VAL A 119 -12.71 -14.54 -0.90
C VAL A 119 -13.14 -14.77 -2.35
N PRO A 120 -14.45 -14.75 -2.65
CA PRO A 120 -14.93 -14.75 -4.03
C PRO A 120 -14.33 -13.59 -4.85
N LYS A 121 -14.11 -13.81 -6.15
CA LYS A 121 -13.41 -12.85 -7.02
C LYS A 121 -14.05 -11.46 -7.08
N TRP A 122 -15.37 -11.37 -6.99
CA TRP A 122 -16.06 -10.08 -6.95
C TRP A 122 -15.71 -9.27 -5.70
N LEU A 123 -15.57 -9.94 -4.53
CA LEU A 123 -15.21 -9.29 -3.27
C LEU A 123 -13.72 -8.91 -3.25
N GLU A 124 -12.85 -9.74 -3.83
CA GLU A 124 -11.44 -9.41 -4.03
C GLU A 124 -11.29 -8.13 -4.87
N ARG A 125 -12.04 -8.03 -5.98
CA ARG A 125 -12.07 -6.84 -6.84
C ARG A 125 -12.64 -5.63 -6.14
N PHE A 126 -13.67 -5.79 -5.32
CA PHE A 126 -14.22 -4.71 -4.51
C PHE A 126 -13.16 -4.14 -3.55
N PHE A 127 -12.48 -4.98 -2.78
CA PHE A 127 -11.41 -4.53 -1.89
C PHE A 127 -10.23 -3.89 -2.65
N ALA A 128 -9.87 -4.44 -3.80
CA ALA A 128 -8.85 -3.84 -4.65
C ALA A 128 -9.25 -2.45 -5.17
N THR A 129 -10.53 -2.25 -5.49
CA THR A 129 -11.06 -0.93 -5.90
C THR A 129 -11.00 0.06 -4.73
N CYS A 130 -11.41 -0.36 -3.53
CA CYS A 130 -11.30 0.46 -2.32
C CYS A 130 -9.84 0.88 -2.08
N GLY A 131 -8.88 -0.03 -2.29
CA GLY A 131 -7.45 0.28 -2.23
C GLY A 131 -7.01 1.28 -3.29
N ALA A 132 -7.46 1.14 -4.54
CA ALA A 132 -7.15 2.06 -5.63
C ALA A 132 -7.65 3.49 -5.35
N ILE A 133 -8.82 3.63 -4.72
CA ILE A 133 -9.38 4.92 -4.30
C ILE A 133 -8.53 5.61 -3.22
N SER A 134 -7.65 4.90 -2.50
CA SER A 134 -6.70 5.52 -1.56
C SER A 134 -5.61 6.36 -2.24
N CYS A 135 -5.46 6.24 -3.57
CA CYS A 135 -4.41 6.89 -4.37
C CYS A 135 -2.97 6.59 -3.93
N GLN A 136 -2.74 5.48 -3.21
CA GLN A 136 -1.40 4.99 -2.82
C GLN A 136 -0.82 4.05 -3.88
N HIS A 137 -0.86 4.39 -5.15
CA HIS A 137 -0.68 3.51 -6.32
C HIS A 137 -1.86 2.56 -6.58
N GLY A 138 -1.83 1.93 -7.73
CA GLY A 138 -2.75 0.84 -8.03
C GLY A 138 -2.30 -0.49 -7.42
N PRO A 139 -3.12 -1.54 -7.52
CA PRO A 139 -2.88 -2.82 -6.83
C PRO A 139 -1.59 -3.52 -7.24
N ILE A 140 -1.16 -3.40 -8.50
CA ILE A 140 0.05 -4.06 -8.99
C ILE A 140 1.30 -3.42 -8.38
N ASP A 141 1.39 -2.08 -8.45
CA ASP A 141 2.56 -1.35 -7.97
C ASP A 141 2.63 -1.41 -6.44
N TRP A 142 1.51 -1.21 -5.74
CA TRP A 142 1.46 -1.26 -4.28
C TRP A 142 1.87 -2.63 -3.75
N VAL A 143 1.27 -3.71 -4.26
CA VAL A 143 1.56 -5.08 -3.83
C VAL A 143 3.00 -5.47 -4.15
N GLY A 144 3.50 -5.08 -5.31
CA GLY A 144 4.88 -5.35 -5.70
C GLY A 144 5.89 -4.65 -4.81
N LEU A 145 5.70 -3.36 -4.51
CA LEU A 145 6.54 -2.61 -3.58
C LEU A 145 6.48 -3.19 -2.17
N HIS A 146 5.29 -3.56 -1.69
CA HIS A 146 5.12 -4.14 -0.37
C HIS A 146 5.80 -5.51 -0.24
N ARG A 147 5.68 -6.38 -1.24
CA ARG A 147 6.40 -7.66 -1.29
C ARG A 147 7.92 -7.45 -1.37
N HIS A 148 8.38 -6.43 -2.10
CA HIS A 148 9.80 -6.04 -2.13
C HIS A 148 10.29 -5.63 -0.75
N HIS A 149 9.56 -4.75 -0.06
CA HIS A 149 9.88 -4.35 1.31
C HIS A 149 9.99 -5.57 2.23
N HIS A 150 9.02 -6.47 2.25
CA HIS A 150 9.08 -7.67 3.09
C HIS A 150 10.24 -8.61 2.76
N SER A 151 10.71 -8.62 1.51
CA SER A 151 11.88 -9.41 1.11
C SER A 151 13.20 -8.80 1.57
N PHE A 152 13.25 -7.49 1.76
CA PHE A 152 14.47 -6.72 2.02
C PHE A 152 14.32 -5.71 3.16
N SER A 153 13.40 -5.94 4.09
CA SER A 153 13.11 -5.02 5.21
C SER A 153 14.38 -4.49 5.88
N ASP A 154 14.48 -3.16 5.99
CA ASP A 154 15.56 -2.43 6.66
C ASP A 154 16.97 -2.71 6.11
N THR A 155 17.08 -3.20 4.88
CA THR A 155 18.34 -3.30 4.14
C THR A 155 18.57 -2.07 3.25
N GLU A 156 19.76 -1.94 2.64
CA GLU A 156 20.10 -0.81 1.77
C GLU A 156 19.22 -0.73 0.52
N VAL A 157 18.64 -1.87 0.06
CA VAL A 157 17.79 -1.93 -1.12
C VAL A 157 16.31 -1.72 -0.79
N ASP A 158 15.94 -1.66 0.48
CA ASP A 158 14.59 -1.31 0.92
C ASP A 158 14.29 0.16 0.65
N HIS A 159 13.26 0.42 -0.16
CA HIS A 159 12.93 1.78 -0.59
C HIS A 159 12.54 2.71 0.57
N HIS A 160 11.93 2.19 1.63
CA HIS A 160 11.60 2.98 2.83
C HIS A 160 12.35 2.51 4.09
N ASN A 161 13.59 2.06 3.92
CA ASN A 161 14.48 1.64 5.00
C ASN A 161 14.47 2.63 6.18
N SER A 162 14.02 2.18 7.33
CA SER A 162 13.88 2.99 8.54
C SER A 162 15.21 3.41 9.16
N LYS A 163 16.30 2.69 8.89
CA LYS A 163 17.66 3.04 9.33
C LYS A 163 18.16 4.35 8.71
N ARG A 164 17.55 4.81 7.62
CA ARG A 164 17.84 6.11 7.00
C ARG A 164 17.13 7.27 7.71
N GLY A 165 16.36 7.00 8.74
CA GLY A 165 15.68 7.96 9.60
C GLY A 165 14.17 8.01 9.41
N PHE A 166 13.50 8.60 10.43
CA PHE A 166 12.03 8.68 10.49
C PHE A 166 11.41 9.34 9.25
N TRP A 167 11.89 10.53 8.87
CA TRP A 167 11.32 11.27 7.73
C TRP A 167 11.55 10.59 6.40
N TRP A 168 12.67 9.85 6.26
CA TRP A 168 12.89 9.03 5.08
C TRP A 168 11.86 7.93 4.96
N SER A 169 11.70 7.09 5.97
CA SER A 169 10.76 5.98 5.94
C SER A 169 9.29 6.45 5.94
N HIS A 170 9.00 7.62 6.54
CA HIS A 170 7.66 8.19 6.56
C HIS A 170 7.23 8.60 5.14
N MET A 171 7.96 9.51 4.50
CA MET A 171 7.55 10.04 3.20
C MET A 171 8.71 10.39 2.24
N GLY A 172 9.93 10.57 2.74
CA GLY A 172 11.06 11.07 1.95
C GLY A 172 11.43 10.18 0.76
N TRP A 173 11.25 8.87 0.89
CA TRP A 173 11.54 7.88 -0.14
C TRP A 173 10.71 8.10 -1.42
N MET A 174 9.49 8.61 -1.32
CA MET A 174 8.63 8.86 -2.47
C MET A 174 9.07 10.03 -3.36
N PHE A 175 9.97 10.88 -2.86
CA PHE A 175 10.52 12.02 -3.58
C PHE A 175 11.86 11.71 -4.26
N LYS A 176 12.24 10.44 -4.32
CA LYS A 176 13.40 9.91 -5.02
C LYS A 176 12.98 8.87 -6.05
N ASP A 177 13.88 8.51 -6.94
CA ASP A 177 13.66 7.40 -7.84
C ASP A 177 13.60 6.08 -7.05
N VAL A 178 12.50 5.36 -7.21
CA VAL A 178 12.26 4.11 -6.49
C VAL A 178 12.67 2.94 -7.39
N GLU A 179 13.90 2.46 -7.24
CA GLU A 179 14.41 1.32 -8.03
C GLU A 179 13.61 0.04 -7.83
N ALA A 180 13.05 -0.17 -6.63
CA ALA A 180 12.17 -1.29 -6.32
C ALA A 180 10.99 -1.44 -7.30
N LEU A 181 10.57 -0.35 -7.98
CA LEU A 181 9.56 -0.41 -9.04
C LEU A 181 9.97 -1.30 -10.22
N LYS A 182 11.26 -1.49 -10.47
CA LYS A 182 11.75 -2.40 -11.52
C LYS A 182 11.48 -3.88 -11.18
N ALA A 183 11.39 -4.22 -9.90
CA ALA A 183 11.07 -5.56 -9.42
C ALA A 183 9.56 -5.89 -9.45
N VAL A 184 8.69 -4.89 -9.51
CA VAL A 184 7.22 -5.05 -9.49
C VAL A 184 6.71 -6.06 -10.53
N PRO A 185 7.18 -6.09 -11.81
CA PRO A 185 6.71 -7.07 -12.79
C PRO A 185 6.92 -8.53 -12.37
N LYS A 186 7.99 -8.83 -11.63
CA LYS A 186 8.23 -10.18 -11.09
C LYS A 186 7.39 -10.44 -9.83
N LEU A 187 7.40 -9.49 -8.90
CA LEU A 187 6.76 -9.62 -7.59
C LEU A 187 5.23 -9.61 -7.65
N SER A 188 4.63 -8.98 -8.67
CA SER A 188 3.17 -8.92 -8.89
C SER A 188 2.72 -9.66 -10.14
N ALA A 189 3.49 -10.65 -10.60
CA ALA A 189 3.19 -11.41 -11.83
C ALA A 189 1.81 -12.07 -11.82
N ASP A 190 1.32 -12.45 -10.64
CA ASP A 190 -0.02 -13.00 -10.41
C ASP A 190 -1.13 -11.97 -10.71
N LEU A 191 -0.95 -10.71 -10.30
CA LEU A 191 -1.92 -9.65 -10.52
C LEU A 191 -1.88 -9.10 -11.94
N ILE A 192 -0.70 -9.05 -12.56
CA ILE A 192 -0.52 -8.56 -13.94
C ILE A 192 -1.31 -9.39 -14.96
N LYS A 193 -1.60 -10.66 -14.68
CA LYS A 193 -2.39 -11.53 -15.54
C LYS A 193 -3.84 -11.07 -15.67
N ASP A 194 -4.41 -10.48 -14.62
CA ASP A 194 -5.81 -10.03 -14.61
C ASP A 194 -5.93 -8.61 -15.21
N PRO A 195 -6.71 -8.43 -16.32
CA PRO A 195 -6.91 -7.12 -16.93
C PRO A 195 -7.56 -6.11 -15.98
N TYR A 196 -8.36 -6.56 -15.01
CA TYR A 196 -8.98 -5.70 -14.02
C TYR A 196 -7.95 -4.97 -13.15
N TYR A 197 -6.93 -5.68 -12.65
CA TYR A 197 -5.87 -5.06 -11.87
C TYR A 197 -4.99 -4.13 -12.70
N ARG A 198 -4.75 -4.46 -13.98
CA ARG A 198 -4.06 -3.55 -14.90
C ARG A 198 -4.85 -2.25 -15.13
N PHE A 199 -6.17 -2.36 -15.28
CA PHE A 199 -7.05 -1.20 -15.39
C PHE A 199 -6.99 -0.34 -14.13
N LEU A 200 -7.21 -0.91 -12.95
CA LEU A 200 -7.11 -0.17 -11.68
C LEU A 200 -5.74 0.47 -11.51
N ASN A 201 -4.67 -0.26 -11.83
CA ASN A 201 -3.30 0.24 -11.66
C ASN A 201 -2.97 1.41 -12.59
N LYS A 202 -3.60 1.46 -13.76
CA LYS A 202 -3.42 2.57 -14.72
C LYS A 202 -4.27 3.79 -14.35
N TYR A 203 -5.48 3.58 -13.84
CA TYR A 203 -6.51 4.62 -13.75
C TYR A 203 -6.92 4.98 -12.31
N PHE A 204 -6.19 4.56 -11.29
CA PHE A 204 -6.57 4.77 -9.88
C PHE A 204 -6.85 6.23 -9.52
N LEU A 205 -6.10 7.19 -10.10
CA LEU A 205 -6.34 8.62 -9.85
C LEU A 205 -7.67 9.10 -10.45
N ILE A 206 -8.04 8.57 -11.63
CA ILE A 206 -9.27 8.97 -12.33
C ILE A 206 -10.53 8.57 -11.54
N LEU A 207 -10.43 7.56 -10.67
CA LEU A 207 -11.54 7.14 -9.81
C LEU A 207 -12.02 8.24 -8.84
N GLN A 208 -11.18 9.25 -8.59
CA GLN A 208 -11.59 10.40 -7.76
C GLN A 208 -12.62 11.30 -8.46
N ILE A 209 -12.67 11.29 -9.79
CA ILE A 209 -13.60 12.16 -10.55
C ILE A 209 -15.07 11.79 -10.27
N PRO A 210 -15.53 10.54 -10.51
CA PRO A 210 -16.91 10.19 -10.21
C PRO A 210 -17.25 10.32 -8.72
N ILE A 211 -16.30 10.00 -7.83
CA ILE A 211 -16.48 10.20 -6.37
C ILE A 211 -16.69 11.68 -6.06
N GLY A 212 -15.87 12.56 -6.61
CA GLY A 212 -15.99 14.01 -6.42
C GLY A 212 -17.32 14.56 -6.93
N LEU A 213 -17.76 14.12 -8.11
CA LEU A 213 -19.07 14.52 -8.67
C LEU A 213 -20.23 14.05 -7.77
N CYS A 214 -20.20 12.81 -7.30
CA CYS A 214 -21.20 12.29 -6.37
C CYS A 214 -21.22 13.07 -5.04
N LEU A 215 -20.05 13.31 -4.45
CA LEU A 215 -19.92 14.07 -3.20
C LEU A 215 -20.42 15.51 -3.37
N TYR A 216 -20.08 16.14 -4.50
CA TYR A 216 -20.55 17.49 -4.80
C TYR A 216 -22.09 17.53 -4.90
N ALA A 217 -22.68 16.63 -5.65
CA ALA A 217 -24.13 16.55 -5.82
C ALA A 217 -24.85 16.25 -4.49
N ILE A 218 -24.31 15.34 -3.67
CA ILE A 218 -24.86 15.03 -2.34
C ILE A 218 -24.78 16.27 -1.44
N GLY A 219 -23.64 16.98 -1.40
CA GLY A 219 -23.47 18.16 -0.58
C GLY A 219 -24.41 19.29 -0.96
N GLN A 220 -24.67 19.49 -2.24
CA GLN A 220 -25.66 20.44 -2.73
C GLN A 220 -27.07 20.05 -2.28
N LYS A 221 -27.43 18.78 -2.43
CA LYS A 221 -28.76 18.27 -2.04
C LYS A 221 -28.99 18.36 -0.53
N LEU A 222 -27.94 18.22 0.29
CA LEU A 222 -28.02 18.35 1.75
C LEU A 222 -27.96 19.80 2.23
N GLY A 223 -27.77 20.78 1.35
CA GLY A 223 -27.69 22.20 1.70
C GLY A 223 -26.42 22.61 2.46
N VAL A 224 -25.38 21.73 2.51
CA VAL A 224 -24.11 22.03 3.19
C VAL A 224 -23.01 22.50 2.23
N GLY A 225 -23.34 22.62 0.95
CA GLY A 225 -22.40 22.98 -0.10
C GLY A 225 -21.59 21.79 -0.64
N GLY A 226 -21.56 21.62 -1.96
CA GLY A 226 -20.91 20.48 -2.62
C GLY A 226 -19.41 20.41 -2.33
N TRP A 227 -18.74 21.56 -2.29
CA TRP A 227 -17.30 21.62 -2.00
C TRP A 227 -16.91 21.17 -0.59
N ALA A 228 -17.79 21.33 0.41
CA ALA A 228 -17.53 20.83 1.75
C ALA A 228 -17.30 19.31 1.74
N LEU A 229 -18.19 18.53 1.10
CA LEU A 229 -18.05 17.08 1.00
C LEU A 229 -16.87 16.67 0.14
N VAL A 230 -16.61 17.36 -0.98
CA VAL A 230 -15.47 17.06 -1.85
C VAL A 230 -14.14 17.26 -1.11
N LEU A 231 -13.96 18.41 -0.46
CA LEU A 231 -12.72 18.74 0.23
C LEU A 231 -12.43 17.80 1.41
N TRP A 232 -13.45 17.41 2.17
CA TRP A 232 -13.31 16.48 3.28
C TRP A 232 -13.19 15.02 2.82
N GLY A 233 -13.99 14.60 1.83
CA GLY A 233 -14.03 13.23 1.34
C GLY A 233 -12.86 12.86 0.40
N ILE A 234 -12.16 13.84 -0.19
CA ILE A 234 -11.03 13.56 -1.09
C ILE A 234 -9.72 14.08 -0.51
N PRO A 235 -9.33 15.36 -0.63
CA PRO A 235 -7.96 15.75 -0.23
C PRO A 235 -7.68 15.56 1.25
N LEU A 236 -8.56 16.00 2.14
CA LEU A 236 -8.35 15.85 3.58
C LEU A 236 -8.28 14.37 3.99
N ARG A 237 -9.19 13.56 3.47
CA ARG A 237 -9.16 12.11 3.69
C ARG A 237 -7.87 11.47 3.15
N LEU A 238 -7.40 11.84 1.96
CA LEU A 238 -6.15 11.31 1.40
C LEU A 238 -4.97 11.63 2.29
N VAL A 239 -4.83 12.87 2.75
CA VAL A 239 -3.75 13.28 3.66
C VAL A 239 -3.79 12.47 4.95
N VAL A 240 -4.96 12.31 5.57
CA VAL A 240 -5.11 11.51 6.80
C VAL A 240 -4.72 10.05 6.56
N VAL A 241 -5.22 9.42 5.48
CA VAL A 241 -4.89 8.03 5.13
C VAL A 241 -3.40 7.86 4.88
N TYR A 242 -2.77 8.79 4.17
CA TYR A 242 -1.34 8.73 3.87
C TYR A 242 -0.50 8.78 5.13
N HIS A 243 -0.69 9.79 5.96
CA HIS A 243 0.11 9.93 7.18
C HIS A 243 -0.07 8.75 8.14
N ILE A 244 -1.29 8.20 8.27
CA ILE A 244 -1.52 7.00 9.09
C ILE A 244 -0.81 5.78 8.49
N THR A 245 -0.86 5.57 7.17
CA THR A 245 -0.14 4.47 6.51
C THR A 245 1.37 4.63 6.66
N TRP A 246 1.89 5.83 6.45
CA TRP A 246 3.34 6.10 6.58
C TRP A 246 3.84 6.01 8.01
N LEU A 247 2.99 6.27 9.02
CA LEU A 247 3.33 6.02 10.42
C LEU A 247 3.60 4.53 10.68
N VAL A 248 2.93 3.63 9.96
CA VAL A 248 3.27 2.20 10.05
C VAL A 248 4.70 1.96 9.59
N ASN A 249 5.15 2.60 8.49
CA ASN A 249 6.50 2.43 7.98
C ASN A 249 7.57 3.10 8.85
N SER A 250 7.24 4.17 9.57
CA SER A 250 8.21 4.97 10.33
C SER A 250 8.14 4.73 11.84
N ALA A 251 6.96 4.90 12.45
CA ALA A 251 6.80 4.83 13.90
C ALA A 251 6.99 3.41 14.44
N THR A 252 6.54 2.37 13.73
CA THR A 252 6.71 0.96 14.14
C THR A 252 8.16 0.50 14.10
N HIS A 253 9.03 1.18 13.37
CA HIS A 253 10.46 0.89 13.35
C HIS A 253 11.25 1.76 14.35
N CYS A 254 10.73 2.97 14.69
CA CYS A 254 11.39 3.87 15.62
C CYS A 254 11.02 3.59 17.09
N TRP A 255 9.73 3.36 17.37
CA TRP A 255 9.19 3.25 18.72
C TRP A 255 8.44 1.96 18.95
N GLY A 256 8.65 1.34 20.11
CA GLY A 256 7.99 0.11 20.52
C GLY A 256 8.95 -0.94 21.09
N LYS A 257 8.40 -2.12 21.40
CA LYS A 257 9.18 -3.27 21.90
C LYS A 257 9.42 -4.25 20.75
N ALA A 258 10.64 -4.75 20.61
CA ALA A 258 10.99 -5.85 19.71
C ALA A 258 11.07 -7.15 20.54
N PRO A 259 9.97 -7.91 20.67
CA PRO A 259 9.95 -9.13 21.48
C PRO A 259 10.73 -10.30 20.84
N PHE A 260 11.01 -10.19 19.55
CA PHE A 260 11.72 -11.21 18.76
C PHE A 260 12.93 -10.61 18.05
N ASP A 261 14.03 -11.35 18.00
CA ASP A 261 15.19 -11.03 17.16
C ASP A 261 14.94 -11.54 15.73
N SER A 262 14.16 -10.78 14.98
CA SER A 262 13.77 -11.13 13.60
C SER A 262 14.74 -10.59 12.55
N GLY A 263 15.76 -9.84 12.96
CA GLY A 263 16.73 -9.22 12.05
C GLY A 263 16.22 -7.98 11.32
N ASP A 264 14.93 -7.68 11.39
CA ASP A 264 14.32 -6.42 10.96
C ASP A 264 14.13 -5.46 12.15
N GLY A 265 14.02 -4.15 11.88
CA GLY A 265 13.84 -3.12 12.90
C GLY A 265 12.40 -2.96 13.39
N SER A 266 11.47 -3.83 12.98
CA SER A 266 10.05 -3.68 13.33
C SER A 266 9.79 -3.93 14.81
N LYS A 267 8.97 -3.06 15.41
CA LYS A 267 8.65 -3.05 16.84
C LYS A 267 7.16 -3.08 17.07
N ASN A 268 6.71 -3.78 18.09
CA ASN A 268 5.32 -3.75 18.52
C ASN A 268 5.00 -2.37 19.14
N ASN A 269 4.17 -1.61 18.45
CA ASN A 269 3.68 -0.32 18.92
C ASN A 269 2.20 -0.44 19.30
N VAL A 270 1.86 -0.21 20.56
CA VAL A 270 0.50 -0.41 21.09
C VAL A 270 -0.54 0.43 20.31
N CYS A 271 -0.18 1.65 19.89
CA CYS A 271 -1.10 2.52 19.13
C CYS A 271 -1.37 2.02 17.71
N LEU A 272 -0.45 1.28 17.10
CA LEU A 272 -0.51 0.83 15.71
C LEU A 272 -0.81 -0.66 15.55
N LEU A 273 -0.64 -1.47 16.61
CA LEU A 273 -0.95 -2.91 16.63
C LEU A 273 -2.39 -3.23 16.23
N TYR A 274 -3.34 -2.40 16.63
CA TYR A 274 -4.75 -2.57 16.28
C TYR A 274 -5.07 -2.17 14.84
N THR A 275 -4.21 -1.42 14.17
CA THR A 275 -4.41 -0.97 12.80
C THR A 275 -3.76 -1.86 11.75
N SER A 276 -2.75 -2.65 12.13
CA SER A 276 -2.05 -3.58 11.24
C SER A 276 -1.58 -4.81 12.03
N PRO A 277 -2.46 -5.80 12.28
CA PRO A 277 -2.01 -7.07 12.85
C PRO A 277 -1.01 -7.70 11.89
N SER A 278 0.22 -7.90 12.37
CA SER A 278 1.27 -8.59 11.63
C SER A 278 0.87 -10.04 11.36
N PRO A 279 1.15 -10.60 10.18
CA PRO A 279 1.01 -12.05 9.95
C PRO A 279 1.87 -12.93 10.88
N ARG A 280 2.75 -12.32 11.67
CA ARG A 280 3.58 -13.00 12.67
C ARG A 280 2.85 -13.27 13.98
N ASP A 281 1.67 -12.70 14.17
CA ASP A 281 0.84 -12.85 15.36
C ASP A 281 -0.12 -14.04 15.26
N SER A 282 0.02 -14.88 14.23
CA SER A 282 -0.75 -16.10 13.99
C SER A 282 0.12 -17.34 14.02
#